data_e96732434a647dff14decec24ca739e7
#
_entry.id   e96732434a647dff14decec24ca739e7
#
_cell.length_a   1.000
_cell.length_b   1.000
_cell.length_c   1.000
_cell.angle_alpha   90.00
_cell.angle_beta   90.00
_cell.angle_gamma   90.00
#
_symmetry.space_group_name_H-M   'P 1'
#
loop_
_entity.id
_entity.type
_entity.pdbx_description
1 polymer ?
#
loop_
_entity_poly.entity_id
_entity_poly.type
_entity_poly.pdbx_seq_one_letter_code
_entity_poly.pdbx_strand_id
1 'polypeptide(L)'
;NSLPADMDTELIKSQSSLGLTLSEKQAEAVRMWAKSPLSIITGGPGTGKTTTLRVILDIYKRVRPKGEILLAAPTGRASRRMAESTGHPEASTLHSALGLFADEEDRYLGGSQPLEADLVIVDEVSMIDMRLAAELFRRVETGTQLLLVGDPDQLPSVGPGNVLRELLRCGLIPTVHLDIAYRQKNASRIALNAHTINEGDKDSLAYGEDFRFLPAEQAGEAAQIVLDVYQEAVTHQNLLEVQILAPFRSRGECSVKRLNE
;
A
#
# COMPACT_ATOMS: atom_id res chain seq x y z
N ASN A 1 28.07 4.17 -5.20
CA ASN A 1 26.77 4.09 -5.89
C ASN A 1 25.86 5.27 -5.53
N SER A 2 26.31 6.52 -5.71
CA SER A 2 25.47 7.70 -5.44
C SER A 2 24.53 7.99 -6.62
N LEU A 3 23.28 8.30 -6.33
CA LEU A 3 22.36 8.93 -7.28
C LEU A 3 22.82 10.35 -7.62
N PRO A 4 22.32 10.99 -8.69
CA PRO A 4 22.79 12.32 -9.12
C PRO A 4 22.74 13.35 -8.00
N ALA A 5 23.75 14.22 -7.95
CA ALA A 5 23.78 15.31 -7.00
C ALA A 5 22.66 16.35 -7.23
N ASP A 6 22.21 16.49 -8.50
CA ASP A 6 21.12 17.39 -8.89
C ASP A 6 19.80 16.62 -9.10
N MET A 7 19.15 16.28 -7.99
CA MET A 7 17.85 15.60 -8.01
C MET A 7 16.73 16.50 -8.52
N ASP A 8 16.82 17.82 -8.37
CA ASP A 8 15.78 18.73 -8.81
C ASP A 8 15.68 18.77 -10.34
N THR A 9 16.81 18.72 -11.03
CA THR A 9 16.83 18.56 -12.50
C THR A 9 16.18 17.23 -12.94
N GLU A 10 16.48 16.13 -12.25
CA GLU A 10 15.86 14.83 -12.57
C GLU A 10 14.36 14.79 -12.27
N LEU A 11 13.91 15.44 -11.20
CA LEU A 11 12.48 15.63 -10.89
C LEU A 11 11.75 16.37 -12.01
N ILE A 12 12.30 17.48 -12.50
CA ILE A 12 11.70 18.27 -13.59
C ILE A 12 11.58 17.42 -14.87
N LYS A 13 12.63 16.71 -15.23
CA LYS A 13 12.64 15.82 -16.40
C LYS A 13 11.60 14.72 -16.27
N SER A 14 11.51 14.08 -15.10
CA SER A 14 10.57 13.00 -14.86
C SER A 14 9.12 13.48 -14.89
N GLN A 15 8.81 14.60 -14.26
CA GLN A 15 7.47 15.19 -14.30
C GLN A 15 7.05 15.52 -15.73
N SER A 16 7.97 16.09 -16.53
CA SER A 16 7.71 16.39 -17.93
C SER A 16 7.50 15.13 -18.77
N SER A 17 8.33 14.10 -18.57
CA SER A 17 8.24 12.81 -19.28
C SER A 17 6.93 12.08 -18.98
N LEU A 18 6.49 12.10 -17.73
CA LEU A 18 5.29 11.40 -17.27
C LEU A 18 4.00 12.23 -17.42
N GLY A 19 4.11 13.50 -17.81
CA GLY A 19 2.97 14.42 -17.93
C GLY A 19 2.24 14.66 -16.61
N LEU A 20 2.98 14.74 -15.49
CA LEU A 20 2.40 14.93 -14.16
C LEU A 20 3.15 16.02 -13.38
N THR A 21 2.54 16.47 -12.31
CA THR A 21 3.13 17.44 -11.37
C THR A 21 3.04 16.88 -9.96
N LEU A 22 4.17 16.85 -9.26
CA LEU A 22 4.24 16.43 -7.86
C LEU A 22 3.89 17.58 -6.92
N SER A 23 3.25 17.26 -5.80
CA SER A 23 3.18 18.18 -4.67
C SER A 23 4.57 18.32 -4.02
N GLU A 24 4.75 19.35 -3.18
CA GLU A 24 6.03 19.55 -2.48
C GLU A 24 6.39 18.34 -1.61
N LYS A 25 5.41 17.73 -0.92
CA LYS A 25 5.62 16.52 -0.12
C LYS A 25 6.03 15.30 -0.95
N GLN A 26 5.47 15.15 -2.13
CA GLN A 26 5.88 14.09 -3.05
C GLN A 26 7.30 14.31 -3.60
N ALA A 27 7.64 15.57 -3.94
CA ALA A 27 9.00 15.91 -4.35
C ALA A 27 10.01 15.73 -3.20
N GLU A 28 9.64 16.09 -1.97
CA GLU A 28 10.44 15.82 -0.76
C GLU A 28 10.70 14.32 -0.60
N ALA A 29 9.70 13.47 -0.79
CA ALA A 29 9.83 12.01 -0.71
C ALA A 29 10.81 11.46 -1.75
N VAL A 30 10.80 11.97 -2.98
CA VAL A 30 11.79 11.58 -4.01
C VAL A 30 13.19 12.02 -3.63
N ARG A 31 13.37 13.26 -3.13
CA ARG A 31 14.69 13.75 -2.67
C ARG A 31 15.23 12.96 -1.48
N MET A 32 14.35 12.58 -0.54
CA MET A 32 14.71 11.76 0.61
C MET A 32 15.17 10.37 0.16
N TRP A 33 14.37 9.70 -0.69
CA TRP A 33 14.73 8.40 -1.25
C TRP A 33 16.12 8.43 -1.91
N ALA A 34 16.40 9.45 -2.72
CA ALA A 34 17.67 9.56 -3.44
C ALA A 34 18.90 9.64 -2.53
N LYS A 35 18.74 10.12 -1.30
CA LYS A 35 19.82 10.32 -0.34
C LYS A 35 19.95 9.20 0.69
N SER A 36 19.00 8.28 0.74
CA SER A 36 18.88 7.32 1.84
C SER A 36 18.97 5.88 1.33
N PRO A 37 19.78 5.01 1.94
CA PRO A 37 19.83 3.60 1.60
C PRO A 37 18.54 2.85 2.04
N LEU A 38 17.92 3.31 3.12
CA LEU A 38 16.62 2.86 3.61
C LEU A 38 15.75 4.08 3.86
N SER A 39 14.53 4.06 3.35
CA SER A 39 13.57 5.15 3.51
C SER A 39 12.13 4.66 3.53
N ILE A 40 11.24 5.46 4.12
CA ILE A 40 9.82 5.14 4.23
C ILE A 40 8.97 6.26 3.64
N ILE A 41 8.00 5.92 2.81
CA ILE A 41 6.95 6.82 2.35
C ILE A 41 5.63 6.34 2.92
N THR A 42 4.97 7.18 3.70
CA THR A 42 3.64 6.89 4.26
C THR A 42 2.59 7.84 3.73
N GLY A 43 1.33 7.48 3.92
CA GLY A 43 0.18 8.31 3.60
C GLY A 43 -1.06 7.48 3.34
N GLY A 44 -2.22 8.09 3.56
CA GLY A 44 -3.52 7.45 3.35
C GLY A 44 -3.85 7.18 1.89
N PRO A 45 -5.06 6.67 1.60
CA PRO A 45 -5.55 6.49 0.25
C PRO A 45 -5.59 7.83 -0.50
N GLY A 46 -5.20 7.82 -1.79
CA GLY A 46 -5.26 9.02 -2.63
C GLY A 46 -4.21 10.11 -2.35
N THR A 47 -3.25 9.90 -1.45
CA THR A 47 -2.17 10.87 -1.19
C THR A 47 -1.10 10.92 -2.29
N GLY A 48 -1.19 10.01 -3.27
CA GLY A 48 -0.27 9.97 -4.41
C GLY A 48 1.00 9.16 -4.19
N LYS A 49 1.00 8.17 -3.27
CA LYS A 49 2.11 7.21 -3.10
C LYS A 49 2.52 6.60 -4.44
N THR A 50 1.57 6.08 -5.20
CA THR A 50 1.82 5.47 -6.52
C THR A 50 2.41 6.45 -7.54
N THR A 51 1.95 7.70 -7.55
CA THR A 51 2.50 8.76 -8.41
C THR A 51 3.96 9.04 -8.06
N THR A 52 4.26 9.10 -6.76
CA THR A 52 5.64 9.27 -6.26
C THR A 52 6.52 8.09 -6.67
N LEU A 53 6.03 6.85 -6.56
CA LEU A 53 6.75 5.64 -7.00
C LEU A 53 7.04 5.66 -8.50
N ARG A 54 6.09 6.08 -9.34
CA ARG A 54 6.31 6.21 -10.79
C ARG A 54 7.46 7.16 -11.11
N VAL A 55 7.53 8.29 -10.42
CA VAL A 55 8.63 9.26 -10.61
C VAL A 55 9.96 8.67 -10.12
N ILE A 56 10.00 8.01 -8.97
CA ILE A 56 11.18 7.31 -8.46
C ILE A 56 11.70 6.30 -9.46
N LEU A 57 10.83 5.45 -10.01
CA LEU A 57 11.18 4.43 -10.99
C LEU A 57 11.67 5.03 -12.31
N ASP A 58 11.03 6.08 -12.81
CA ASP A 58 11.44 6.77 -14.02
C ASP A 58 12.84 7.41 -13.86
N ILE A 59 13.08 8.08 -12.74
CA ILE A 59 14.40 8.63 -12.43
C ILE A 59 15.43 7.50 -12.31
N TYR A 60 15.12 6.45 -11.57
CA TYR A 60 16.05 5.34 -11.35
C TYR A 60 16.47 4.68 -12.67
N LYS A 61 15.51 4.33 -13.53
CA LYS A 61 15.77 3.72 -14.85
C LYS A 61 16.62 4.62 -15.74
N ARG A 62 16.43 5.95 -15.65
CA ARG A 62 17.20 6.92 -16.45
C ARG A 62 18.63 7.03 -15.96
N VAL A 63 18.82 7.07 -14.63
CA VAL A 63 20.13 7.25 -14.00
C VAL A 63 20.93 5.95 -13.95
N ARG A 64 20.23 4.82 -13.81
CA ARG A 64 20.81 3.48 -13.73
C ARG A 64 20.10 2.51 -14.69
N PRO A 65 20.33 2.65 -16.01
CA PRO A 65 19.61 1.85 -17.00
C PRO A 65 19.90 0.33 -16.94
N LYS A 66 20.96 -0.07 -16.24
CA LYS A 66 21.33 -1.48 -16.00
C LYS A 66 21.08 -1.91 -14.55
N GLY A 67 20.51 -1.05 -13.73
CA GLY A 67 20.24 -1.37 -12.34
C GLY A 67 19.02 -2.27 -12.21
N GLU A 68 19.15 -3.33 -11.43
CA GLU A 68 18.06 -4.28 -11.16
C GLU A 68 17.08 -3.71 -10.15
N ILE A 69 15.79 -3.80 -10.48
CA ILE A 69 14.69 -3.29 -9.64
C ILE A 69 13.80 -4.45 -9.23
N LEU A 70 13.57 -4.60 -7.94
CA LEU A 70 12.60 -5.54 -7.40
C LEU A 70 11.42 -4.76 -6.81
N LEU A 71 10.22 -4.99 -7.37
CA LEU A 71 8.97 -4.48 -6.84
C LEU A 71 8.19 -5.59 -6.18
N ALA A 72 7.80 -5.38 -4.92
CA ALA A 72 7.06 -6.39 -4.17
C ALA A 72 5.93 -5.80 -3.33
N ALA A 73 4.93 -6.62 -3.05
CA ALA A 73 3.85 -6.29 -2.12
C ALA A 73 3.44 -7.55 -1.33
N PRO A 74 2.78 -7.43 -0.16
CA PRO A 74 2.42 -8.60 0.67
C PRO A 74 1.44 -9.55 0.00
N THR A 75 0.58 -9.06 -0.90
CA THR A 75 -0.50 -9.86 -1.51
C THR A 75 -0.44 -9.82 -3.04
N GLY A 76 -0.94 -10.88 -3.70
CA GLY A 76 -1.01 -10.95 -5.16
C GLY A 76 -1.90 -9.86 -5.80
N ARG A 77 -2.93 -9.39 -5.09
CA ARG A 77 -3.75 -8.27 -5.57
C ARG A 77 -2.97 -6.96 -5.53
N ALA A 78 -2.24 -6.71 -4.44
CA ALA A 78 -1.42 -5.51 -4.30
C ALA A 78 -0.26 -5.51 -5.31
N SER A 79 0.42 -6.64 -5.53
CA SER A 79 1.51 -6.72 -6.52
C SER A 79 1.02 -6.48 -7.95
N ARG A 80 -0.13 -7.04 -8.35
CA ARG A 80 -0.75 -6.75 -9.66
C ARG A 80 -1.09 -5.27 -9.82
N ARG A 81 -1.73 -4.68 -8.80
CA ARG A 81 -2.05 -3.25 -8.80
C ARG A 81 -0.79 -2.38 -8.89
N MET A 82 0.27 -2.78 -8.21
CA MET A 82 1.58 -2.12 -8.29
C MET A 82 2.16 -2.22 -9.70
N ALA A 83 2.12 -3.41 -10.34
CA ALA A 83 2.57 -3.63 -11.70
C ALA A 83 1.82 -2.72 -12.70
N GLU A 84 0.49 -2.73 -12.66
CA GLU A 84 -0.36 -1.93 -13.53
C GLU A 84 -0.12 -0.43 -13.35
N SER A 85 -0.06 0.03 -12.11
CA SER A 85 0.02 1.45 -11.78
C SER A 85 1.41 2.06 -12.01
N THR A 86 2.47 1.26 -11.89
CA THR A 86 3.85 1.70 -12.12
C THR A 86 4.34 1.43 -13.54
N GLY A 87 3.62 0.61 -14.32
CA GLY A 87 4.07 0.14 -15.62
C GLY A 87 5.27 -0.82 -15.56
N HIS A 88 5.43 -1.51 -14.40
CA HIS A 88 6.50 -2.49 -14.19
C HIS A 88 5.90 -3.88 -14.02
N PRO A 89 5.84 -4.70 -15.09
CA PRO A 89 5.08 -5.96 -15.11
C PRO A 89 5.61 -7.03 -14.15
N GLU A 90 6.86 -6.94 -13.73
CA GLU A 90 7.56 -7.94 -12.90
C GLU A 90 7.31 -7.77 -11.39
N ALA A 91 6.39 -6.88 -10.98
CA ALA A 91 6.03 -6.78 -9.58
C ALA A 91 5.42 -8.10 -9.06
N SER A 92 5.92 -8.59 -7.94
CA SER A 92 5.56 -9.90 -7.38
C SER A 92 5.10 -9.81 -5.93
N THR A 93 4.63 -10.92 -5.37
CA THR A 93 4.42 -10.97 -3.92
C THR A 93 5.77 -11.01 -3.20
N LEU A 94 5.83 -10.40 -2.01
CA LEU A 94 7.06 -10.43 -1.22
C LEU A 94 7.47 -11.87 -0.87
N HIS A 95 6.51 -12.76 -0.61
CA HIS A 95 6.79 -14.19 -0.43
C HIS A 95 7.47 -14.81 -1.65
N SER A 96 6.94 -14.53 -2.84
CA SER A 96 7.55 -15.04 -4.09
C SER A 96 8.93 -14.45 -4.33
N ALA A 97 9.10 -13.13 -4.14
CA ALA A 97 10.40 -12.46 -4.28
C ALA A 97 11.46 -13.03 -3.34
N LEU A 98 11.03 -13.44 -2.15
CA LEU A 98 11.89 -14.09 -1.15
C LEU A 98 11.95 -15.61 -1.31
N GLY A 99 11.32 -16.22 -2.32
CA GLY A 99 11.30 -17.68 -2.50
C GLY A 99 10.67 -18.44 -1.34
N LEU A 100 9.72 -17.82 -0.62
CA LEU A 100 9.02 -18.43 0.50
C LEU A 100 7.72 -19.06 0.00
N PHE A 101 7.64 -20.40 0.06
CA PHE A 101 6.47 -21.16 -0.37
C PHE A 101 5.72 -21.73 0.83
N ALA A 102 4.39 -21.85 0.72
CA ALA A 102 3.47 -22.12 1.83
C ALA A 102 3.69 -23.49 2.56
N ASP A 103 4.41 -24.43 1.93
CA ASP A 103 4.55 -25.77 2.46
C ASP A 103 5.81 -26.00 3.33
N GLU A 104 6.55 -24.93 3.65
CA GLU A 104 7.85 -25.09 4.31
C GLU A 104 8.02 -24.14 5.49
N GLU A 105 7.41 -24.49 6.62
CA GLU A 105 7.61 -23.77 7.91
C GLU A 105 9.10 -23.71 8.31
N ASP A 106 9.91 -24.69 7.90
CA ASP A 106 11.34 -24.76 8.22
C ASP A 106 12.24 -23.89 7.33
N ARG A 107 11.78 -23.38 6.19
CA ARG A 107 12.58 -22.52 5.29
C ARG A 107 12.78 -21.09 5.81
N TYR A 108 12.04 -20.66 6.80
CA TYR A 108 12.29 -19.36 7.45
C TYR A 108 13.64 -19.28 8.19
N LEU A 109 14.37 -20.40 8.31
CA LEU A 109 15.60 -20.48 9.11
C LEU A 109 16.87 -20.87 8.34
N GLY A 110 16.83 -21.18 7.06
CA GLY A 110 17.97 -21.75 6.35
C GLY A 110 18.35 -21.12 5.03
N GLY A 111 19.59 -20.60 4.93
CA GLY A 111 20.34 -20.43 3.69
C GLY A 111 19.68 -19.60 2.60
N SER A 112 19.19 -18.44 2.94
CA SER A 112 18.52 -17.55 2.00
C SER A 112 19.52 -16.86 1.09
N GLN A 113 19.34 -17.00 -0.22
CA GLN A 113 20.06 -16.24 -1.22
C GLN A 113 19.77 -14.75 -1.05
N PRO A 114 20.76 -13.87 -1.18
CA PRO A 114 20.54 -12.44 -1.25
C PRO A 114 19.57 -12.06 -2.36
N LEU A 115 18.90 -10.91 -2.22
CA LEU A 115 18.09 -10.35 -3.29
C LEU A 115 19.03 -9.72 -4.34
N GLU A 116 18.97 -10.24 -5.56
CA GLU A 116 19.74 -9.71 -6.69
C GLU A 116 19.06 -8.45 -7.24
N ALA A 117 19.11 -7.37 -6.46
CA ALA A 117 18.51 -6.09 -6.84
C ALA A 117 19.31 -4.90 -6.26
N ASP A 118 19.44 -3.85 -7.06
CA ASP A 118 20.04 -2.58 -6.63
C ASP A 118 19.02 -1.67 -5.94
N LEU A 119 17.74 -1.80 -6.31
CA LEU A 119 16.61 -1.09 -5.72
C LEU A 119 15.49 -2.08 -5.39
N VAL A 120 15.12 -2.15 -4.13
CA VAL A 120 13.96 -2.91 -3.65
C VAL A 120 12.89 -1.92 -3.19
N ILE A 121 11.69 -2.03 -3.74
CA ILE A 121 10.52 -1.27 -3.31
C ILE A 121 9.46 -2.24 -2.81
N VAL A 122 9.03 -2.05 -1.59
CA VAL A 122 7.96 -2.85 -0.99
C VAL A 122 6.78 -1.94 -0.66
N ASP A 123 5.65 -2.18 -1.32
CA ASP A 123 4.39 -1.46 -1.06
C ASP A 123 3.49 -2.22 -0.08
N GLU A 124 2.50 -1.54 0.49
CA GLU A 124 1.55 -2.06 1.49
C GLU A 124 2.24 -2.70 2.71
N VAL A 125 3.33 -2.06 3.20
CA VAL A 125 4.16 -2.56 4.31
C VAL A 125 3.39 -2.68 5.63
N SER A 126 2.25 -2.02 5.80
CA SER A 126 1.36 -2.21 6.96
C SER A 126 0.91 -3.67 7.16
N MET A 127 0.83 -4.45 6.06
CA MET A 127 0.42 -5.85 6.07
C MET A 127 1.57 -6.85 6.29
N ILE A 128 2.82 -6.38 6.43
CA ILE A 128 3.99 -7.23 6.63
C ILE A 128 4.15 -7.54 8.12
N ASP A 129 4.21 -8.83 8.45
CA ASP A 129 4.49 -9.28 9.81
C ASP A 129 5.99 -9.30 10.14
N MET A 130 6.32 -9.58 11.38
CA MET A 130 7.70 -9.61 11.88
C MET A 130 8.57 -10.67 11.17
N ARG A 131 8.00 -11.82 10.82
CA ARG A 131 8.74 -12.90 10.17
C ARG A 131 9.12 -12.53 8.75
N LEU A 132 8.14 -12.03 7.99
CA LEU A 132 8.35 -11.60 6.61
C LEU A 132 9.30 -10.40 6.53
N ALA A 133 9.20 -9.46 7.47
CA ALA A 133 10.14 -8.34 7.59
C ALA A 133 11.56 -8.81 7.89
N ALA A 134 11.72 -9.75 8.83
CA ALA A 134 13.03 -10.30 9.15
C ALA A 134 13.69 -10.98 7.94
N GLU A 135 12.91 -11.72 7.14
CA GLU A 135 13.42 -12.32 5.90
C GLU A 135 13.80 -11.28 4.85
N LEU A 136 13.00 -10.24 4.69
CA LEU A 136 13.33 -9.13 3.80
C LEU A 136 14.67 -8.47 4.21
N PHE A 137 14.78 -8.02 5.46
CA PHE A 137 15.98 -7.32 5.93
C PHE A 137 17.23 -8.20 5.92
N ARG A 138 17.10 -9.51 6.12
CA ARG A 138 18.22 -10.44 6.07
C ARG A 138 18.79 -10.63 4.66
N ARG A 139 17.96 -10.44 3.62
CA ARG A 139 18.31 -10.68 2.22
C ARG A 139 18.64 -9.43 1.43
N VAL A 140 18.38 -8.26 1.97
CA VAL A 140 18.81 -6.99 1.37
C VAL A 140 20.30 -6.83 1.62
N GLU A 141 21.09 -6.75 0.55
CA GLU A 141 22.53 -6.62 0.63
C GLU A 141 23.00 -5.17 0.90
N THR A 142 24.22 -5.06 1.39
CA THR A 142 24.87 -3.75 1.52
C THR A 142 25.06 -3.11 0.14
N GLY A 143 24.50 -1.93 -0.06
CA GLY A 143 24.53 -1.21 -1.34
C GLY A 143 23.21 -1.23 -2.09
N THR A 144 22.27 -2.13 -1.76
CA THR A 144 20.90 -2.10 -2.24
C THR A 144 20.13 -0.97 -1.56
N GLN A 145 19.39 -0.19 -2.33
CA GLN A 145 18.42 0.77 -1.77
C GLN A 145 17.11 0.07 -1.44
N LEU A 146 16.59 0.29 -0.23
CA LEU A 146 15.30 -0.24 0.21
C LEU A 146 14.32 0.91 0.46
N LEU A 147 13.22 0.92 -0.28
CA LEU A 147 12.10 1.84 -0.08
C LEU A 147 10.87 1.07 0.41
N LEU A 148 10.39 1.43 1.58
CA LEU A 148 9.17 0.91 2.16
C LEU A 148 8.03 1.90 1.97
N VAL A 149 6.89 1.43 1.49
CA VAL A 149 5.71 2.26 1.24
C VAL A 149 4.51 1.64 1.94
N GLY A 150 3.73 2.45 2.63
CA GLY A 150 2.57 1.93 3.35
C GLY A 150 1.73 3.02 3.99
N ASP A 151 0.68 2.58 4.64
CA ASP A 151 -0.25 3.43 5.35
C ASP A 151 -0.36 2.90 6.80
N PRO A 152 0.14 3.66 7.79
CA PRO A 152 0.13 3.22 9.19
C PRO A 152 -1.27 3.13 9.79
N ASP A 153 -2.27 3.74 9.13
CA ASP A 153 -3.66 3.79 9.58
C ASP A 153 -4.50 2.66 9.00
N GLN A 154 -3.94 1.91 8.03
CA GLN A 154 -4.57 0.68 7.52
C GLN A 154 -4.42 -0.48 8.51
N LEU A 155 -5.21 -1.54 8.27
CA LEU A 155 -5.16 -2.75 9.07
C LEU A 155 -3.74 -3.32 9.11
N PRO A 156 -3.26 -3.71 10.31
CA PRO A 156 -1.95 -4.34 10.45
C PRO A 156 -1.94 -5.76 9.87
N SER A 157 -0.77 -6.36 9.86
CA SER A 157 -0.59 -7.75 9.46
C SER A 157 -1.45 -8.72 10.30
N VAL A 158 -1.88 -9.82 9.70
CA VAL A 158 -2.55 -10.93 10.42
C VAL A 158 -1.54 -11.69 11.28
N GLY A 159 -0.29 -11.79 10.82
CA GLY A 159 0.82 -12.37 11.58
C GLY A 159 1.33 -11.45 12.70
N PRO A 160 2.25 -11.94 13.53
CA PRO A 160 2.71 -11.21 14.72
C PRO A 160 3.54 -9.97 14.35
N GLY A 161 3.32 -8.88 15.08
CA GLY A 161 4.08 -7.63 14.99
C GLY A 161 3.40 -6.57 14.12
N ASN A 162 3.71 -5.31 14.41
CA ASN A 162 3.28 -4.15 13.62
C ASN A 162 4.54 -3.43 13.11
N VAL A 163 5.17 -4.03 12.11
CA VAL A 163 6.50 -3.63 11.64
C VAL A 163 6.55 -2.17 11.22
N LEU A 164 5.61 -1.72 10.37
CA LEU A 164 5.60 -0.34 9.89
C LEU A 164 5.50 0.66 11.05
N ARG A 165 4.58 0.43 11.98
CA ARG A 165 4.41 1.31 13.14
C ARG A 165 5.67 1.39 14.00
N GLU A 166 6.34 0.27 14.25
CA GLU A 166 7.55 0.25 15.06
C GLU A 166 8.74 0.92 14.34
N LEU A 167 8.88 0.74 13.02
CA LEU A 167 9.87 1.44 12.22
C LEU A 167 9.65 2.95 12.22
N LEU A 168 8.40 3.40 12.15
CA LEU A 168 8.06 4.83 12.24
C LEU A 168 8.35 5.40 13.63
N ARG A 169 8.00 4.66 14.69
CA ARG A 169 8.24 5.08 16.09
C ARG A 169 9.70 5.17 16.47
N CYS A 170 10.58 4.36 15.87
CA CYS A 170 12.01 4.43 16.18
C CYS A 170 12.67 5.76 15.76
N GLY A 171 12.09 6.48 14.80
CA GLY A 171 12.56 7.80 14.35
C GLY A 171 13.94 7.82 13.69
N LEU A 172 14.54 6.66 13.41
CA LEU A 172 15.89 6.56 12.83
C LEU A 172 15.89 6.47 11.32
N ILE A 173 14.76 6.08 10.71
CA ILE A 173 14.64 5.88 9.27
C ILE A 173 14.05 7.15 8.64
N PRO A 174 14.74 7.75 7.64
CA PRO A 174 14.17 8.86 6.90
C PRO A 174 12.77 8.54 6.37
N THR A 175 11.81 9.37 6.74
CA THR A 175 10.40 9.13 6.46
C THR A 175 9.74 10.40 5.95
N VAL A 176 8.94 10.30 4.89
CA VAL A 176 8.03 11.37 4.44
C VAL A 176 6.61 10.86 4.53
N HIS A 177 5.77 11.64 5.20
CA HIS A 177 4.32 11.41 5.25
C HIS A 177 3.65 12.28 4.18
N LEU A 178 2.95 11.61 3.25
CA LEU A 178 2.18 12.26 2.20
C LEU A 178 0.78 12.57 2.72
N ASP A 179 0.50 13.84 2.85
CA ASP A 179 -0.81 14.30 3.28
C ASP A 179 -1.80 14.34 2.11
N ILE A 180 -3.06 14.07 2.38
CA ILE A 180 -4.12 14.39 1.43
C ILE A 180 -4.14 15.91 1.31
N ALA A 181 -4.03 16.43 0.09
CA ALA A 181 -4.32 17.83 -0.15
C ALA A 181 -5.83 18.07 0.07
N TYR A 182 -6.23 18.36 1.30
CA TYR A 182 -7.62 18.72 1.71
C TYR A 182 -8.21 19.91 0.94
N ARG A 183 -7.50 20.42 -0.09
CA ARG A 183 -7.93 21.55 -0.93
C ARG A 183 -8.98 21.19 -1.98
N GLN A 184 -9.33 19.92 -2.13
CA GLN A 184 -10.47 19.59 -2.98
C GLN A 184 -11.75 19.85 -2.18
N LYS A 185 -12.48 20.90 -2.55
CA LYS A 185 -13.79 21.31 -1.98
C LYS A 185 -14.89 20.22 -2.02
N ASN A 186 -14.58 19.03 -2.53
CA ASN A 186 -15.45 17.86 -2.64
C ASN A 186 -14.79 16.63 -2.02
N ALA A 187 -14.21 16.74 -0.80
CA ALA A 187 -13.74 15.56 -0.10
C ALA A 187 -14.93 14.60 0.11
N SER A 188 -14.83 13.37 -0.41
CA SER A 188 -15.82 12.32 -0.19
C SER A 188 -16.00 12.09 1.33
N ARG A 189 -17.25 11.92 1.77
CA ARG A 189 -17.55 11.53 3.16
C ARG A 189 -16.81 10.26 3.58
N ILE A 190 -16.56 9.37 2.62
CA ILE A 190 -15.75 8.16 2.86
C ILE A 190 -14.35 8.54 3.39
N ALA A 191 -13.68 9.50 2.75
CA ALA A 191 -12.34 9.93 3.15
C ALA A 191 -12.36 10.70 4.48
N LEU A 192 -13.35 11.58 4.68
CA LEU A 192 -13.53 12.31 5.93
C LEU A 192 -13.80 11.37 7.10
N ASN A 193 -14.76 10.45 6.93
CA ASN A 193 -15.12 9.48 7.97
C ASN A 193 -13.98 8.50 8.27
N ALA A 194 -13.20 8.10 7.27
CA ALA A 194 -12.01 7.27 7.51
C ALA A 194 -11.02 7.95 8.45
N HIS A 195 -10.78 9.26 8.27
CA HIS A 195 -9.93 10.05 9.17
C HIS A 195 -10.55 10.16 10.57
N THR A 196 -11.84 10.51 10.66
CA THR A 196 -12.60 10.61 11.92
C THR A 196 -12.56 9.29 12.71
N ILE A 197 -12.77 8.17 12.02
CA ILE A 197 -12.69 6.83 12.65
C ILE A 197 -11.28 6.54 13.16
N ASN A 198 -10.25 6.91 12.39
CA ASN A 198 -8.86 6.69 12.78
C ASN A 198 -8.46 7.51 14.02
N GLU A 199 -9.03 8.70 14.19
CA GLU A 199 -8.88 9.51 15.39
C GLU A 199 -9.68 9.00 16.60
N GLY A 200 -10.50 7.96 16.39
CA GLY A 200 -11.34 7.35 17.43
C GLY A 200 -12.65 8.10 17.70
N ASP A 201 -12.98 9.11 16.89
CA ASP A 201 -14.22 9.87 17.02
C ASP A 201 -15.34 9.24 16.17
N LYS A 202 -16.02 8.25 16.76
CA LYS A 202 -17.15 7.55 16.11
C LYS A 202 -18.45 8.37 16.10
N ASP A 203 -18.54 9.43 16.87
CA ASP A 203 -19.77 10.19 17.07
C ASP A 203 -19.92 11.35 16.07
N SER A 204 -18.83 11.74 15.40
CA SER A 204 -18.78 12.82 14.41
C SER A 204 -18.83 12.34 12.95
N LEU A 205 -19.33 11.12 12.70
CA LEU A 205 -19.43 10.59 11.34
C LEU A 205 -20.48 11.33 10.50
N ALA A 206 -20.11 11.75 9.30
CA ALA A 206 -20.99 12.40 8.35
C ALA A 206 -21.66 11.40 7.41
N TYR A 207 -22.97 11.39 7.34
CA TYR A 207 -23.75 10.53 6.47
C TYR A 207 -24.31 11.28 5.25
N GLY A 208 -24.48 10.57 4.13
CA GLY A 208 -25.02 11.12 2.90
C GLY A 208 -25.02 10.07 1.77
N GLU A 209 -25.07 10.52 0.52
CA GLU A 209 -25.20 9.62 -0.65
C GLU A 209 -24.03 8.68 -0.82
N ASP A 210 -22.81 9.13 -0.52
CA ASP A 210 -21.54 8.40 -0.66
C ASP A 210 -21.12 7.63 0.60
N PHE A 211 -21.81 7.83 1.74
CA PHE A 211 -21.55 7.11 2.98
C PHE A 211 -22.84 7.00 3.80
N ARG A 212 -23.36 5.79 3.93
CA ARG A 212 -24.61 5.50 4.64
C ARG A 212 -24.38 4.48 5.74
N PHE A 213 -25.07 4.62 6.85
CA PHE A 213 -25.19 3.61 7.90
C PHE A 213 -26.62 3.08 7.91
N LEU A 214 -26.76 1.77 7.77
CA LEU A 214 -28.04 1.08 7.81
C LEU A 214 -28.06 0.20 9.06
N PRO A 215 -28.81 0.59 10.10
CA PRO A 215 -28.86 -0.17 11.35
C PRO A 215 -29.59 -1.50 11.14
N ALA A 216 -29.16 -2.53 11.87
CA ALA A 216 -29.82 -3.81 11.96
C ALA A 216 -29.72 -4.32 13.39
N GLU A 217 -30.78 -4.87 13.93
CA GLU A 217 -30.79 -5.42 15.29
C GLU A 217 -30.27 -6.85 15.35
N GLN A 218 -30.44 -7.60 14.25
CA GLN A 218 -30.04 -9.01 14.14
C GLN A 218 -29.17 -9.27 12.91
N ALA A 219 -28.29 -10.27 13.02
CA ALA A 219 -27.37 -10.63 11.94
C ALA A 219 -28.07 -11.07 10.64
N GLY A 220 -29.23 -11.74 10.74
CA GLY A 220 -30.02 -12.11 9.58
C GLY A 220 -30.63 -10.91 8.87
N GLU A 221 -31.09 -9.91 9.60
CA GLU A 221 -31.57 -8.64 9.07
C GLU A 221 -30.44 -7.88 8.37
N ALA A 222 -29.26 -7.82 9.00
CA ALA A 222 -28.07 -7.21 8.39
C ALA A 222 -27.68 -7.89 7.07
N ALA A 223 -27.73 -9.22 7.02
CA ALA A 223 -27.45 -9.96 5.79
C ALA A 223 -28.45 -9.62 4.67
N GLN A 224 -29.74 -9.52 4.99
CA GLN A 224 -30.78 -9.16 4.02
C GLN A 224 -30.57 -7.71 3.50
N ILE A 225 -30.32 -6.75 4.39
CA ILE A 225 -30.03 -5.36 4.00
C ILE A 225 -28.82 -5.29 3.05
N VAL A 226 -27.74 -6.04 3.34
CA VAL A 226 -26.56 -6.09 2.48
C VAL A 226 -26.89 -6.63 1.09
N LEU A 227 -27.69 -7.70 1.02
CA LEU A 227 -28.11 -8.29 -0.27
C LEU A 227 -29.02 -7.35 -1.07
N ASP A 228 -29.97 -6.69 -0.41
CA ASP A 228 -30.86 -5.74 -1.06
C ASP A 228 -30.09 -4.54 -1.65
N VAL A 229 -29.17 -3.97 -0.88
CA VAL A 229 -28.28 -2.88 -1.35
C VAL A 229 -27.40 -3.34 -2.50
N TYR A 230 -26.86 -4.55 -2.43
CA TYR A 230 -26.06 -5.12 -3.50
C TYR A 230 -26.88 -5.32 -4.78
N GLN A 231 -28.07 -5.90 -4.68
CA GLN A 231 -28.97 -6.10 -5.82
C GLN A 231 -29.36 -4.77 -6.48
N GLU A 232 -29.68 -3.74 -5.69
CA GLU A 232 -29.92 -2.39 -6.20
C GLU A 232 -28.70 -1.85 -6.95
N ALA A 233 -27.51 -1.93 -6.34
CA ALA A 233 -26.28 -1.39 -6.93
C ALA A 233 -25.94 -2.05 -8.27
N VAL A 234 -26.05 -3.38 -8.39
CA VAL A 234 -25.72 -4.11 -9.63
C VAL A 234 -26.76 -3.92 -10.75
N THR A 235 -27.94 -3.36 -10.48
CA THR A 235 -28.86 -2.95 -11.54
C THR A 235 -28.35 -1.72 -12.30
N HIS A 236 -27.50 -0.92 -11.69
CA HIS A 236 -26.99 0.36 -12.22
C HIS A 236 -25.50 0.36 -12.52
N GLN A 237 -24.76 -0.65 -12.04
CA GLN A 237 -23.30 -0.74 -12.16
C GLN A 237 -22.89 -2.15 -12.61
N ASN A 238 -21.66 -2.27 -13.13
CA ASN A 238 -21.09 -3.57 -13.45
C ASN A 238 -20.86 -4.38 -12.16
N LEU A 239 -21.20 -5.67 -12.19
CA LEU A 239 -20.96 -6.63 -11.09
C LEU A 239 -19.54 -6.58 -10.51
N LEU A 240 -18.53 -6.31 -11.35
CA LEU A 240 -17.13 -6.22 -10.94
C LEU A 240 -16.78 -4.90 -10.23
N GLU A 241 -17.66 -3.91 -10.28
CA GLU A 241 -17.46 -2.60 -9.65
C GLU A 241 -18.12 -2.51 -8.27
N VAL A 242 -18.99 -3.48 -7.93
CA VAL A 242 -19.67 -3.55 -6.64
C VAL A 242 -19.08 -4.68 -5.80
N GLN A 243 -18.65 -4.37 -4.57
CA GLN A 243 -18.03 -5.34 -3.69
C GLN A 243 -18.63 -5.33 -2.29
N ILE A 244 -18.96 -6.52 -1.76
CA ILE A 244 -19.32 -6.72 -0.37
C ILE A 244 -18.07 -7.10 0.42
N LEU A 245 -17.85 -6.43 1.55
CA LEU A 245 -16.83 -6.79 2.52
C LEU A 245 -17.51 -7.41 3.74
N ALA A 246 -17.08 -8.59 4.14
CA ALA A 246 -17.61 -9.31 5.29
C ALA A 246 -16.50 -9.61 6.31
N PRO A 247 -16.80 -9.54 7.63
CA PRO A 247 -15.78 -9.72 8.68
C PRO A 247 -15.29 -11.16 8.79
N PHE A 248 -16.11 -12.14 8.36
CA PHE A 248 -15.79 -13.56 8.48
C PHE A 248 -16.00 -14.31 7.16
N ARG A 249 -15.14 -15.31 6.91
CA ARG A 249 -15.25 -16.15 5.71
C ARG A 249 -16.45 -17.10 5.75
N SER A 250 -16.68 -17.76 6.90
CA SER A 250 -17.69 -18.84 7.03
C SER A 250 -18.52 -18.78 8.30
N ARG A 251 -18.25 -17.86 9.21
CA ARG A 251 -18.92 -17.77 10.52
C ARG A 251 -20.00 -16.68 10.52
N GLY A 252 -21.23 -17.06 10.86
CA GLY A 252 -22.38 -16.14 10.99
C GLY A 252 -23.09 -15.82 9.67
N GLU A 253 -24.25 -15.19 9.77
CA GLU A 253 -25.15 -14.90 8.64
C GLU A 253 -24.54 -13.91 7.63
N CYS A 254 -23.73 -12.94 8.10
CA CYS A 254 -23.01 -11.98 7.26
C CYS A 254 -21.63 -12.50 6.84
N SER A 255 -21.41 -13.81 6.75
CA SER A 255 -20.14 -14.36 6.27
C SER A 255 -20.10 -14.41 4.74
N VAL A 256 -18.88 -14.36 4.18
CA VAL A 256 -18.68 -14.48 2.72
C VAL A 256 -19.39 -15.71 2.15
N LYS A 257 -19.32 -16.86 2.85
CA LYS A 257 -19.98 -18.09 2.41
C LYS A 257 -21.49 -17.92 2.31
N ARG A 258 -22.13 -17.38 3.35
CA ARG A 258 -23.60 -17.22 3.41
C ARG A 258 -24.11 -16.15 2.45
N LEU A 259 -23.37 -15.07 2.24
CA LEU A 259 -23.77 -14.00 1.30
C LEU A 259 -23.60 -14.41 -0.17
N ASN A 260 -22.90 -15.50 -0.47
CA ASN A 260 -22.73 -16.04 -1.83
C ASN A 260 -23.67 -17.26 -2.12
N GLU A 261 -24.39 -17.77 -1.15
CA GLU A 261 -25.43 -18.81 -1.29
C GLU A 261 -26.76 -18.19 -1.73
#